data_e68a462435abc09c25373bafdc7c24ef
#
_entry.id   e68a462435abc09c25373bafdc7c24ef
#
_cell.length_a   1.000
_cell.length_b   1.000
_cell.length_c   1.000
_cell.angle_alpha   90.00
_cell.angle_beta   90.00
_cell.angle_gamma   90.00
#
_symmetry.space_group_name_H-M   'P 1'
#
loop_
_entity.id
_entity.type
_entity.pdbx_description
1 polymer ?
#
loop_
_entity_poly.entity_id
_entity_poly.type
_entity_poly.pdbx_seq_one_letter_code
_entity_poly.pdbx_strand_id
1 'polypeptide(L)'
;MRKRIFRMFAVLTAMILLFQAGCNSPAKSVYTAKEDYDDKLYYAMTTPYGAYPETISYTLGKMTSVNNSNMPEGDTYTDNAYTRYIKNMINVQNIDAFEAQDTQYNTNVSMAVSMGALPDIMMVSSQDDLQRLVEADMIEDLTESYNNCLSRRIRAIYNSY
;
A
#
# COMPACT_ATOMS: atom_id res chain seq x y z
N MET A 1 57.03 -46.58 -2.14
CA MET A 1 55.94 -45.91 -2.91
C MET A 1 54.53 -46.02 -2.28
N ARG A 2 54.17 -47.15 -1.66
CA ARG A 2 52.82 -47.38 -1.07
C ARG A 2 52.40 -46.35 0.04
N LYS A 3 53.31 -45.91 0.88
CA LYS A 3 53.01 -45.03 2.00
C LYS A 3 52.73 -43.53 1.57
N ARG A 4 53.22 -43.12 0.39
CA ARG A 4 52.96 -41.75 -0.13
C ARG A 4 51.61 -41.65 -0.82
N ILE A 5 51.16 -42.70 -1.46
CA ILE A 5 49.85 -42.76 -2.13
C ILE A 5 48.72 -42.73 -1.08
N PHE A 6 48.89 -43.46 0.04
CA PHE A 6 47.90 -43.49 1.12
C PHE A 6 47.72 -42.10 1.82
N ARG A 7 48.83 -41.36 1.94
CA ARG A 7 48.75 -39.98 2.50
C ARG A 7 48.10 -38.97 1.56
N MET A 8 48.27 -39.13 0.26
CA MET A 8 47.58 -38.31 -0.73
C MET A 8 46.07 -38.60 -0.78
N PHE A 9 45.66 -39.84 -0.63
CA PHE A 9 44.23 -40.19 -0.57
C PHE A 9 43.57 -39.69 0.72
N ALA A 10 44.24 -39.70 1.86
CA ALA A 10 43.72 -39.21 3.12
C ALA A 10 43.56 -37.68 3.13
N VAL A 11 44.43 -36.93 2.44
CA VAL A 11 44.31 -35.47 2.31
C VAL A 11 43.21 -35.10 1.32
N LEU A 12 43.03 -35.87 0.25
CA LEU A 12 41.98 -35.65 -0.74
C LEU A 12 40.57 -35.91 -0.17
N THR A 13 40.40 -36.97 0.64
CA THR A 13 39.13 -37.23 1.32
C THR A 13 38.82 -36.24 2.44
N ALA A 14 39.79 -35.73 3.16
CA ALA A 14 39.59 -34.68 4.15
C ALA A 14 39.20 -33.34 3.51
N MET A 15 39.69 -33.06 2.30
CA MET A 15 39.33 -31.83 1.56
C MET A 15 37.93 -31.92 0.97
N ILE A 16 37.44 -33.08 0.60
CA ILE A 16 36.07 -33.31 0.11
C ILE A 16 35.04 -33.19 1.25
N LEU A 17 35.41 -33.60 2.48
CA LEU A 17 34.53 -33.47 3.66
C LEU A 17 34.41 -32.04 4.19
N LEU A 18 35.37 -31.17 3.91
CA LEU A 18 35.31 -29.75 4.29
C LEU A 18 34.43 -28.90 3.34
N PHE A 19 34.13 -29.40 2.13
CA PHE A 19 33.23 -28.74 1.19
C PHE A 19 31.74 -29.05 1.41
N GLN A 20 31.39 -30.00 2.28
CA GLN A 20 30.00 -30.34 2.57
C GLN A 20 29.40 -29.60 3.80
N ALA A 21 30.19 -28.82 4.53
CA ALA A 21 29.70 -28.05 5.68
C ALA A 21 29.30 -26.60 5.35
N GLY A 22 29.22 -26.23 4.07
CA GLY A 22 29.02 -24.88 3.60
C GLY A 22 27.77 -24.59 2.75
N CYS A 23 26.74 -25.43 2.85
CA CYS A 23 25.46 -25.13 2.23
C CYS A 23 24.33 -25.17 3.28
N ASN A 24 24.41 -24.34 4.28
CA ASN A 24 23.25 -23.99 5.05
C ASN A 24 22.54 -22.85 4.26
N SER A 25 21.49 -23.25 3.59
CA SER A 25 20.76 -22.54 2.58
C SER A 25 20.21 -21.20 3.05
N PRO A 26 20.61 -20.06 2.46
CA PRO A 26 19.81 -18.84 2.56
C PRO A 26 18.47 -18.95 1.81
N ALA A 27 18.30 -19.97 0.95
CA ALA A 27 17.08 -20.17 0.16
C ALA A 27 15.83 -20.42 1.01
N LYS A 28 15.95 -21.04 2.17
CA LYS A 28 14.79 -21.34 3.04
C LYS A 28 14.30 -20.10 3.77
N SER A 29 15.18 -19.18 4.13
CA SER A 29 14.82 -17.92 4.80
C SER A 29 14.19 -16.90 3.82
N VAL A 30 14.60 -16.90 2.56
CA VAL A 30 14.01 -16.04 1.53
C VAL A 30 12.63 -16.52 1.13
N TYR A 31 12.42 -17.83 1.04
CA TYR A 31 11.12 -18.40 0.70
C TYR A 31 10.07 -18.16 1.81
N THR A 32 10.43 -18.35 3.06
CA THR A 32 9.53 -18.11 4.22
C THR A 32 9.24 -16.62 4.41
N ALA A 33 10.19 -15.72 4.13
CA ALA A 33 9.98 -14.29 4.21
C ALA A 33 9.03 -13.78 3.12
N LYS A 34 9.11 -14.34 1.91
CA LYS A 34 8.18 -14.01 0.82
C LYS A 34 6.77 -14.51 1.11
N GLU A 35 6.62 -15.75 1.58
CA GLU A 35 5.34 -16.34 1.94
C GLU A 35 4.66 -15.52 3.07
N ASP A 36 5.38 -15.14 4.11
CA ASP A 36 4.87 -14.26 5.19
C ASP A 36 4.47 -12.87 4.67
N TYR A 37 5.20 -12.32 3.69
CA TYR A 37 4.85 -11.06 3.06
C TYR A 37 3.57 -11.17 2.23
N ASP A 38 3.47 -12.20 1.39
CA ASP A 38 2.31 -12.42 0.54
C ASP A 38 1.04 -12.68 1.37
N ASP A 39 1.15 -13.42 2.47
CA ASP A 39 0.05 -13.65 3.41
C ASP A 39 -0.42 -12.36 4.10
N LYS A 40 0.50 -11.51 4.54
CA LYS A 40 0.19 -10.21 5.14
C LYS A 40 -0.44 -9.25 4.13
N LEU A 41 0.06 -9.23 2.91
CA LEU A 41 -0.50 -8.43 1.83
C LEU A 41 -1.94 -8.88 1.52
N TYR A 42 -2.14 -10.19 1.35
CA TYR A 42 -3.47 -10.74 1.12
C TYR A 42 -4.44 -10.40 2.27
N TYR A 43 -3.98 -10.53 3.53
CA TYR A 43 -4.77 -10.14 4.70
C TYR A 43 -5.14 -8.66 4.68
N ALA A 44 -4.21 -7.78 4.34
CA ALA A 44 -4.46 -6.34 4.25
C ALA A 44 -5.52 -6.01 3.18
N MET A 45 -5.46 -6.68 2.03
CA MET A 45 -6.37 -6.46 0.90
C MET A 45 -7.78 -7.05 1.07
N THR A 46 -7.94 -8.01 2.00
CA THR A 46 -9.20 -8.77 2.14
C THR A 46 -9.86 -8.63 3.51
N THR A 47 -9.29 -7.81 4.40
CA THR A 47 -9.77 -7.71 5.80
C THR A 47 -9.92 -6.27 6.23
N PRO A 48 -11.01 -5.88 6.90
CA PRO A 48 -11.15 -4.56 7.50
C PRO A 48 -9.99 -4.28 8.47
N TYR A 49 -9.35 -3.13 8.32
CA TYR A 49 -8.21 -2.69 9.14
C TYR A 49 -6.97 -3.58 9.07
N GLY A 50 -6.83 -4.40 8.04
CA GLY A 50 -5.60 -5.12 7.77
C GLY A 50 -4.44 -4.15 7.51
N ALA A 51 -3.32 -4.32 8.21
CA ALA A 51 -2.15 -3.49 8.02
C ALA A 51 -1.28 -4.02 6.88
N TYR A 52 -0.90 -3.14 5.95
CA TYR A 52 0.01 -3.49 4.87
C TYR A 52 1.42 -3.79 5.40
N PRO A 53 2.11 -4.79 4.85
CA PRO A 53 3.48 -5.14 5.28
C PRO A 53 4.50 -4.04 4.97
N GLU A 54 4.23 -3.22 3.96
CA GLU A 54 5.01 -2.03 3.60
C GLU A 54 4.11 -0.79 3.58
N THR A 55 4.70 0.39 3.69
CA THR A 55 3.92 1.63 3.62
C THR A 55 3.34 1.84 2.23
N ILE A 56 2.02 1.84 2.14
CA ILE A 56 1.30 2.20 0.92
C ILE A 56 1.06 3.71 0.92
N SER A 57 1.45 4.36 -0.15
CA SER A 57 1.16 5.78 -0.39
C SER A 57 0.14 5.91 -1.51
N TYR A 58 -0.87 6.75 -1.31
CA TYR A 58 -1.82 7.10 -2.35
C TYR A 58 -1.87 8.62 -2.52
N THR A 59 -2.19 9.06 -3.73
CA THR A 59 -2.33 10.47 -4.06
C THR A 59 -3.77 10.95 -3.85
N LEU A 60 -3.94 12.13 -3.29
CA LEU A 60 -5.23 12.68 -2.90
C LEU A 60 -5.44 14.09 -3.49
N GLY A 61 -6.54 14.29 -4.19
CA GLY A 61 -7.08 15.61 -4.44
C GLY A 61 -7.86 16.09 -3.21
N LYS A 62 -7.28 16.98 -2.43
CA LYS A 62 -7.84 17.41 -1.13
C LYS A 62 -8.62 18.71 -1.24
N MET A 63 -9.88 18.65 -0.83
CA MET A 63 -10.67 19.86 -0.60
C MET A 63 -10.44 20.34 0.83
N THR A 64 -10.08 21.61 0.98
CA THR A 64 -9.88 22.26 2.27
C THR A 64 -10.88 23.41 2.47
N SER A 65 -10.93 23.96 3.66
CA SER A 65 -11.80 25.09 4.00
C SER A 65 -11.05 26.14 4.80
N VAL A 66 -11.38 27.40 4.58
CA VAL A 66 -10.83 28.53 5.35
C VAL A 66 -11.14 28.46 6.85
N ASN A 67 -12.17 27.69 7.24
CA ASN A 67 -12.65 27.61 8.62
C ASN A 67 -12.00 26.50 9.45
N ASN A 68 -10.94 25.87 8.97
CA ASN A 68 -10.18 24.87 9.72
C ASN A 68 -9.18 25.47 10.73
N SER A 69 -9.60 26.57 11.40
CA SER A 69 -8.80 27.25 12.42
C SER A 69 -8.66 26.47 13.74
N ASN A 70 -9.32 25.31 13.87
CA ASN A 70 -9.31 24.48 15.08
C ASN A 70 -8.30 23.33 15.01
N MET A 71 -7.40 23.34 14.06
CA MET A 71 -6.32 22.35 14.00
C MET A 71 -5.36 22.59 15.15
N PRO A 72 -4.95 21.54 15.90
CA PRO A 72 -3.96 21.68 16.96
C PRO A 72 -2.67 22.34 16.48
N GLU A 73 -1.97 23.04 17.38
CA GLU A 73 -0.69 23.67 17.05
C GLU A 73 0.31 22.62 16.56
N GLY A 74 0.94 22.91 15.42
CA GLY A 74 1.91 22.02 14.76
C GLY A 74 1.30 20.98 13.83
N ASP A 75 -0.01 20.76 13.86
CA ASP A 75 -0.69 19.90 12.90
C ASP A 75 -0.90 20.62 11.55
N THR A 76 -0.89 19.82 10.48
CA THR A 76 -1.15 20.24 9.11
C THR A 76 -2.21 19.35 8.47
N TYR A 77 -2.67 19.68 7.28
CA TYR A 77 -3.60 18.81 6.54
C TYR A 77 -2.97 17.44 6.18
N THR A 78 -1.66 17.38 6.00
CA THR A 78 -0.94 16.15 5.66
C THR A 78 -0.36 15.42 6.87
N ASP A 79 -0.14 16.14 7.97
CA ASP A 79 0.38 15.56 9.22
C ASP A 79 -0.45 16.05 10.41
N ASN A 80 -1.36 15.22 10.85
CA ASN A 80 -2.25 15.45 11.99
C ASN A 80 -2.56 14.13 12.71
N ALA A 81 -3.29 14.22 13.80
CA ALA A 81 -3.62 13.05 14.61
C ALA A 81 -4.31 11.94 13.79
N TYR A 82 -5.15 12.29 12.82
CA TYR A 82 -5.85 11.33 11.98
C TYR A 82 -4.91 10.64 10.98
N THR A 83 -4.10 11.40 10.26
CA THR A 83 -3.15 10.83 9.28
C THR A 83 -2.11 9.96 9.95
N ARG A 84 -1.59 10.38 11.12
CA ARG A 84 -0.69 9.57 11.95
C ARG A 84 -1.36 8.28 12.45
N TYR A 85 -2.63 8.36 12.86
CA TYR A 85 -3.40 7.20 13.31
C TYR A 85 -3.58 6.16 12.18
N ILE A 86 -3.99 6.59 10.99
CA ILE A 86 -4.16 5.72 9.81
C ILE A 86 -2.83 5.05 9.45
N LYS A 87 -1.75 5.82 9.39
CA LYS A 87 -0.42 5.28 9.11
C LYS A 87 0.01 4.23 10.13
N ASN A 88 -0.19 4.50 11.41
CA ASN A 88 0.19 3.56 12.48
C ASN A 88 -0.70 2.30 12.51
N MET A 89 -1.98 2.43 12.16
CA MET A 89 -2.93 1.34 12.25
C MET A 89 -2.86 0.39 11.05
N ILE A 90 -2.80 0.92 9.83
CA ILE A 90 -2.89 0.13 8.61
C ILE A 90 -1.71 0.32 7.65
N ASN A 91 -0.71 1.10 8.04
CA ASN A 91 0.49 1.41 7.27
C ASN A 91 0.21 2.09 5.92
N VAL A 92 -0.78 3.00 5.89
CA VAL A 92 -1.18 3.76 4.70
C VAL A 92 -0.98 5.25 4.96
N GLN A 93 -0.50 5.98 3.97
CA GLN A 93 -0.35 7.44 4.03
C GLN A 93 -0.83 8.11 2.74
N ASN A 94 -1.38 9.32 2.87
CA ASN A 94 -1.73 10.14 1.73
C ASN A 94 -0.58 11.06 1.32
N ILE A 95 -0.52 11.35 0.01
CA ILE A 95 0.31 12.39 -0.59
C ILE A 95 -0.66 13.31 -1.34
N ASP A 96 -0.68 14.60 -1.00
CA ASP A 96 -1.59 15.51 -1.66
C ASP A 96 -1.10 15.81 -3.08
N ALA A 97 -1.86 15.39 -4.09
CA ALA A 97 -1.62 15.75 -5.48
C ALA A 97 -1.95 17.22 -5.72
N PHE A 98 -3.01 17.68 -5.10
CA PHE A 98 -3.38 19.08 -4.99
C PHE A 98 -4.23 19.32 -3.74
N GLU A 99 -4.16 20.56 -3.21
CA GLU A 99 -4.98 21.06 -2.13
C GLU A 99 -5.63 22.35 -2.59
N ALA A 100 -6.93 22.47 -2.46
CA ALA A 100 -7.65 23.67 -2.87
C ALA A 100 -8.99 23.81 -2.12
N GLN A 101 -9.51 25.02 -2.13
CA GLN A 101 -10.79 25.37 -1.50
C GLN A 101 -11.89 25.55 -2.54
N ASP A 102 -13.10 25.13 -2.20
CA ASP A 102 -14.35 25.42 -2.93
C ASP A 102 -14.24 25.34 -4.47
N THR A 103 -14.45 26.48 -5.14
CA THR A 103 -14.45 26.59 -6.60
C THR A 103 -13.09 26.25 -7.22
N GLN A 104 -11.98 26.56 -6.53
CA GLN A 104 -10.65 26.22 -7.00
C GLN A 104 -10.43 24.71 -7.01
N TYR A 105 -11.02 23.98 -6.05
CA TYR A 105 -10.98 22.53 -6.03
C TYR A 105 -11.61 21.94 -7.30
N ASN A 106 -12.82 22.38 -7.65
CA ASN A 106 -13.50 21.92 -8.87
C ASN A 106 -12.71 22.25 -10.15
N THR A 107 -12.03 23.40 -10.17
CA THR A 107 -11.13 23.75 -11.28
C THR A 107 -9.97 22.78 -11.39
N ASN A 108 -9.33 22.42 -10.27
CA ASN A 108 -8.22 21.48 -10.24
C ASN A 108 -8.68 20.05 -10.66
N VAL A 109 -9.87 19.63 -10.23
CA VAL A 109 -10.47 18.36 -10.68
C VAL A 109 -10.67 18.37 -12.20
N SER A 110 -11.29 19.44 -12.74
CA SER A 110 -11.50 19.55 -14.19
C SER A 110 -10.18 19.55 -14.99
N MET A 111 -9.13 20.16 -14.45
CA MET A 111 -7.79 20.11 -15.04
C MET A 111 -7.20 18.70 -15.01
N ALA A 112 -7.27 18.00 -13.87
CA ALA A 112 -6.79 16.64 -13.71
C ALA A 112 -7.48 15.69 -14.69
N VAL A 113 -8.81 15.79 -14.84
CA VAL A 113 -9.61 15.02 -15.80
C VAL A 113 -9.18 15.34 -17.23
N SER A 114 -9.03 16.61 -17.58
CA SER A 114 -8.68 17.04 -18.94
C SER A 114 -7.27 16.60 -19.35
N MET A 115 -6.36 16.53 -18.39
CA MET A 115 -4.97 16.08 -18.63
C MET A 115 -4.81 14.56 -18.56
N GLY A 116 -5.83 13.81 -18.11
CA GLY A 116 -5.71 12.39 -17.82
C GLY A 116 -4.74 12.08 -16.67
N ALA A 117 -4.51 13.05 -15.77
CA ALA A 117 -3.58 12.94 -14.65
C ALA A 117 -4.36 12.99 -13.33
N LEU A 118 -5.13 11.93 -13.08
CA LEU A 118 -5.96 11.84 -11.88
C LEU A 118 -5.12 11.43 -10.67
N PRO A 119 -5.41 11.99 -9.47
CA PRO A 119 -4.94 11.38 -8.23
C PRO A 119 -5.69 10.05 -7.98
N ASP A 120 -5.13 9.18 -7.13
CA ASP A 120 -5.76 7.91 -6.78
C ASP A 120 -7.13 8.10 -6.12
N ILE A 121 -7.30 9.20 -5.37
CA ILE A 121 -8.56 9.55 -4.71
C ILE A 121 -8.86 11.03 -4.93
N MET A 122 -10.07 11.34 -5.37
CA MET A 122 -10.58 12.72 -5.44
C MET A 122 -12.09 12.73 -5.29
N MET A 123 -12.63 13.87 -4.91
CA MET A 123 -14.06 14.09 -4.86
C MET A 123 -14.54 14.71 -6.17
N VAL A 124 -15.55 14.10 -6.79
CA VAL A 124 -16.22 14.60 -7.99
C VAL A 124 -17.60 15.11 -7.59
N SER A 125 -17.86 16.38 -7.84
CA SER A 125 -19.13 17.04 -7.46
C SER A 125 -20.23 16.96 -8.52
N SER A 126 -19.86 16.61 -9.76
CA SER A 126 -20.77 16.52 -10.91
C SER A 126 -21.03 15.07 -11.29
N GLN A 127 -22.31 14.70 -11.42
CA GLN A 127 -22.69 13.37 -11.89
C GLN A 127 -22.29 13.17 -13.37
N ASP A 128 -22.34 14.23 -14.18
CA ASP A 128 -21.93 14.18 -15.57
C ASP A 128 -20.41 13.90 -15.69
N ASP A 129 -19.59 14.51 -14.83
CA ASP A 129 -18.16 14.25 -14.81
C ASP A 129 -17.87 12.83 -14.33
N LEU A 130 -18.59 12.35 -13.32
CA LEU A 130 -18.49 10.96 -12.88
C LEU A 130 -18.80 9.99 -14.02
N GLN A 131 -19.90 10.23 -14.74
CA GLN A 131 -20.28 9.36 -15.86
C GLN A 131 -19.22 9.36 -16.96
N ARG A 132 -18.65 10.52 -17.31
CA ARG A 132 -17.54 10.61 -18.28
C ARG A 132 -16.31 9.83 -17.84
N LEU A 133 -15.97 9.87 -16.53
CA LEU A 133 -14.84 9.11 -16.00
C LEU A 133 -15.09 7.60 -16.09
N VAL A 134 -16.32 7.12 -15.83
CA VAL A 134 -16.71 5.72 -16.00
C VAL A 134 -16.63 5.32 -17.48
N GLU A 135 -17.21 6.10 -18.39
CA GLU A 135 -17.21 5.82 -19.82
C GLU A 135 -15.82 5.82 -20.44
N ALA A 136 -14.90 6.59 -19.87
CA ALA A 136 -13.50 6.66 -20.30
C ALA A 136 -12.59 5.62 -19.63
N ASP A 137 -13.15 4.75 -18.77
CA ASP A 137 -12.39 3.74 -18.01
C ASP A 137 -11.24 4.37 -17.17
N MET A 138 -11.53 5.54 -16.55
CA MET A 138 -10.56 6.33 -15.80
C MET A 138 -10.69 6.14 -14.29
N ILE A 139 -11.67 5.41 -13.82
CA ILE A 139 -11.91 5.11 -12.40
C ILE A 139 -12.16 3.62 -12.19
N GLU A 140 -11.83 3.14 -11.00
CA GLU A 140 -11.90 1.73 -10.61
C GLU A 140 -13.25 1.38 -9.99
N ASP A 141 -13.76 0.17 -10.28
CA ASP A 141 -14.89 -0.42 -9.56
C ASP A 141 -14.43 -0.99 -8.22
N LEU A 142 -14.87 -0.37 -7.13
CA LEU A 142 -14.51 -0.75 -5.77
C LEU A 142 -15.43 -1.81 -5.15
N THR A 143 -16.29 -2.49 -5.93
CA THR A 143 -17.25 -3.47 -5.41
C THR A 143 -16.58 -4.59 -4.63
N GLU A 144 -15.46 -5.13 -5.11
CA GLU A 144 -14.74 -6.18 -4.42
C GLU A 144 -14.13 -5.67 -3.10
N SER A 145 -13.46 -4.53 -3.13
CA SER A 145 -12.89 -3.89 -1.93
C SER A 145 -13.98 -3.55 -0.91
N TYR A 146 -15.12 -3.05 -1.35
CA TYR A 146 -16.29 -2.81 -0.51
C TYR A 146 -16.75 -4.10 0.20
N ASN A 147 -16.87 -5.20 -0.53
CA ASN A 147 -17.36 -6.46 0.02
C ASN A 147 -16.36 -7.08 1.02
N ASN A 148 -15.07 -6.97 0.78
CA ASN A 148 -14.02 -7.59 1.59
C ASN A 148 -13.59 -6.73 2.78
N CYS A 149 -13.42 -5.43 2.59
CA CYS A 149 -12.76 -4.57 3.56
C CYS A 149 -13.69 -3.68 4.39
N LEU A 150 -14.96 -3.55 4.01
CA LEU A 150 -15.88 -2.66 4.72
C LEU A 150 -16.26 -3.22 6.09
N SER A 151 -16.13 -2.39 7.14
CA SER A 151 -16.56 -2.78 8.49
C SER A 151 -18.07 -3.02 8.56
N ARG A 152 -18.51 -3.89 9.47
CA ARG A 152 -19.95 -4.20 9.66
C ARG A 152 -20.77 -2.94 9.90
N ARG A 153 -20.24 -1.97 10.67
CA ARG A 153 -20.94 -0.73 10.99
C ARG A 153 -21.18 0.13 9.75
N ILE A 154 -20.16 0.32 8.94
CA ILE A 154 -20.26 1.12 7.72
C ILE A 154 -21.18 0.44 6.70
N ARG A 155 -21.04 -0.88 6.53
CA ARG A 155 -21.94 -1.66 5.67
C ARG A 155 -23.41 -1.54 6.08
N ALA A 156 -23.71 -1.59 7.38
CA ALA A 156 -25.07 -1.40 7.88
C ALA A 156 -25.62 -0.01 7.55
N ILE A 157 -24.78 1.03 7.60
CA ILE A 157 -25.17 2.40 7.21
C ILE A 157 -25.51 2.45 5.72
N TYR A 158 -24.60 1.98 4.85
CA TYR A 158 -24.84 2.03 3.39
C TYR A 158 -26.02 1.19 2.95
N ASN A 159 -26.30 0.05 3.58
CA ASN A 159 -27.43 -0.79 3.25
C ASN A 159 -28.76 -0.26 3.79
N SER A 160 -28.76 0.82 4.55
CA SER A 160 -30.00 1.45 5.07
C SER A 160 -30.56 2.54 4.15
N TYR A 161 -29.90 2.84 3.07
CA TYR A 161 -30.31 3.74 2.01
C TYR A 161 -30.67 2.95 0.75
#